data_82e2dd52b2946e84e0414166522793c1
#
_entry.id   82e2dd52b2946e84e0414166522793c1
#
_cell.length_a   1.000
_cell.length_b   1.000
_cell.length_c   1.000
_cell.angle_alpha   90.00
_cell.angle_beta   90.00
_cell.angle_gamma   90.00
#
_symmetry.space_group_name_H-M   'P 1'
#
loop_
_entity.id
_entity.type
_entity.pdbx_description
1 polymer ?
#
loop_
_entity_poly.entity_id
_entity_poly.type
_entity_poly.pdbx_seq_one_letter_code
_entity_poly.pdbx_strand_id
1 'polypeptide(L)' 'VCELCGRTDVKLEIHHVNKVKNLKGKEAWERVMIAKRRKTLAVCHDCHQKIHHGF' A
#
# COMPACT_ATOMS: atom_id res chain seq x y z
N VAL A 1 1.93 10.58 6.32
CA VAL A 1 3.08 10.05 5.59
C VAL A 1 2.66 8.84 4.75
N CYS A 2 3.17 8.76 3.54
CA CYS A 2 2.94 7.58 2.69
C CYS A 2 3.55 6.35 3.36
N GLU A 3 2.75 5.32 3.59
CA GLU A 3 3.22 4.14 4.30
C GLU A 3 4.14 3.27 3.43
N LEU A 4 4.25 3.56 2.15
CA LEU A 4 5.07 2.77 1.24
C LEU A 4 6.40 3.46 0.92
N CYS A 5 6.41 4.75 0.58
CA CYS A 5 7.63 5.46 0.21
C CYS A 5 8.11 6.46 1.27
N GLY A 6 7.31 6.75 2.28
CA GLY A 6 7.69 7.61 3.40
C GLY A 6 7.54 9.10 3.17
N ARG A 7 6.95 9.54 2.07
CA ARG A 7 6.74 10.96 1.81
C ARG A 7 5.77 11.57 2.79
N THR A 8 6.03 12.81 3.21
CA THR A 8 5.21 13.50 4.19
C THR A 8 4.44 14.69 3.63
N ASP A 9 4.87 15.22 2.51
CA ASP A 9 4.31 16.44 1.91
C ASP A 9 3.39 16.15 0.73
N VAL A 10 2.77 14.99 0.72
CA VAL A 10 1.91 14.54 -0.38
C VAL A 10 0.52 14.23 0.14
N LYS A 11 -0.46 14.37 -0.75
CA LYS A 11 -1.82 13.94 -0.46
C LYS A 11 -1.87 12.42 -0.45
N LEU A 12 -2.48 11.86 0.58
CA LEU A 12 -2.56 10.41 0.73
C LEU A 12 -3.88 9.89 0.16
N GLU A 13 -3.80 8.69 -0.41
CA GLU A 13 -4.96 7.95 -0.89
C GLU A 13 -5.00 6.61 -0.15
N ILE A 14 -6.19 6.09 0.05
CA ILE A 14 -6.34 4.82 0.76
C ILE A 14 -6.46 3.69 -0.26
N HIS A 15 -5.51 2.76 -0.20
CA HIS A 15 -5.58 1.53 -0.98
C HIS A 15 -6.26 0.46 -0.11
N HIS A 16 -7.23 -0.23 -0.66
CA HIS A 16 -8.06 -1.18 0.08
C HIS A 16 -7.99 -2.56 -0.57
N VAL A 17 -7.89 -3.60 0.27
CA VAL A 17 -7.96 -4.99 -0.19
C VAL A 17 -9.07 -5.73 0.55
N ASN A 18 -9.62 -6.76 -0.07
CA ASN A 18 -10.71 -7.52 0.54
C ASN A 18 -10.23 -8.40 1.69
N LYS A 19 -9.13 -9.11 1.48
CA LYS A 19 -8.59 -10.03 2.49
C LYS A 19 -7.08 -9.99 2.48
N VAL A 20 -6.49 -9.63 3.62
CA VAL A 20 -5.04 -9.58 3.76
C VAL A 20 -4.42 -10.96 3.58
N LYS A 21 -5.10 -12.01 4.03
CA LYS A 21 -4.59 -13.38 3.90
C LYS A 21 -4.37 -13.82 2.45
N ASN A 22 -5.00 -13.14 1.49
CA ASN A 22 -4.80 -13.45 0.08
C ASN A 22 -3.55 -12.79 -0.50
N LEU A 23 -2.91 -11.90 0.25
CA LEU A 23 -1.68 -11.25 -0.18
C LEU A 23 -0.51 -12.21 0.00
N LYS A 24 0.33 -12.31 -1.03
CA LYS A 24 1.44 -13.27 -1.04
C LYS A 24 2.79 -12.66 -0.67
N GLY A 25 2.84 -11.34 -0.51
CA GLY A 25 4.07 -10.67 -0.13
C GLY A 25 5.08 -10.53 -1.26
N LYS A 26 4.65 -10.60 -2.52
CA LYS A 26 5.54 -10.42 -3.66
C LYS A 26 5.98 -8.97 -3.81
N GLU A 27 5.05 -8.05 -3.61
CA GLU A 27 5.30 -6.63 -3.77
C GLU A 27 5.54 -5.98 -2.41
N ALA A 28 6.24 -4.84 -2.41
CA ALA A 28 6.54 -4.14 -1.16
C ALA A 28 5.27 -3.75 -0.41
N TRP A 29 4.26 -3.27 -1.13
CA TRP A 29 3.01 -2.85 -0.49
C TRP A 29 2.28 -4.02 0.16
N GLU A 30 2.35 -5.21 -0.45
CA GLU A 30 1.75 -6.41 0.13
C GLU A 30 2.42 -6.76 1.46
N ARG A 31 3.75 -6.69 1.50
CA ARG A 31 4.51 -6.99 2.72
C ARG A 31 4.16 -6.03 3.85
N VAL A 32 4.00 -4.75 3.52
CA VAL A 32 3.63 -3.73 4.51
C VAL A 32 2.24 -4.03 5.08
N MET A 33 1.28 -4.34 4.21
CA MET A 33 -0.08 -4.63 4.66
C MET A 33 -0.14 -5.89 5.50
N ILE A 34 0.60 -6.92 5.11
CA ILE A 34 0.67 -8.17 5.88
C ILE A 34 1.28 -7.90 7.26
N ALA A 35 2.37 -7.15 7.30
CA ALA A 35 3.05 -6.84 8.56
C ALA A 35 2.15 -6.06 9.51
N LYS A 36 1.37 -5.13 8.98
CA LYS A 36 0.46 -4.31 9.77
C LYS A 36 -0.89 -4.98 10.03
N ARG A 37 -1.16 -6.09 9.37
CA ARG A 37 -2.42 -6.83 9.49
C ARG A 37 -3.63 -5.93 9.25
N ARG A 38 -3.54 -5.04 8.26
CA ARG A 38 -4.62 -4.11 7.93
C ARG A 38 -5.04 -4.30 6.49
N LYS A 39 -6.33 -4.07 6.24
CA LYS A 39 -6.91 -4.14 4.90
C LYS A 39 -6.74 -2.84 4.11
N THR A 40 -6.22 -1.80 4.74
CA THR A 40 -6.05 -0.49 4.11
C THR A 40 -4.61 -0.03 4.24
N LEU A 41 -4.17 0.77 3.26
CA LEU A 41 -2.82 1.31 3.24
C LEU A 41 -2.89 2.75 2.75
N ALA A 42 -2.38 3.69 3.55
CA ALA A 42 -2.35 5.10 3.18
C ALA A 42 -1.08 5.36 2.35
N VAL A 43 -1.27 5.66 1.08
CA VAL A 43 -0.15 5.83 0.14
C VAL A 43 -0.34 7.10 -0.67
N CYS A 44 0.75 7.66 -1.19
CA CYS A 44 0.66 8.79 -2.09
C CYS A 44 0.10 8.35 -3.44
N HIS A 45 -0.32 9.32 -4.25
CA HIS A 45 -0.91 9.03 -5.55
C HIS A 45 0.03 8.19 -6.42
N ASP A 46 1.32 8.52 -6.43
CA ASP A 46 2.29 7.78 -7.24
C ASP A 46 2.39 6.31 -6.83
N CYS A 47 2.48 6.05 -5.52
CA CYS A 47 2.54 4.68 -5.02
C CYS A 47 1.23 3.94 -5.29
N HIS A 48 0.10 4.62 -5.15
CA HIS A 48 -1.20 4.01 -5.43
C HIS A 48 -1.31 3.60 -6.90
N GLN A 49 -0.84 4.45 -7.81
CA GLN A 49 -0.79 4.13 -9.24
C GLN A 49 0.08 2.90 -9.49
N LYS A 50 1.25 2.83 -8.87
CA LYS A 50 2.15 1.70 -9.04
C LYS A 50 1.56 0.40 -8.53
N ILE A 51 0.80 0.44 -7.44
CA ILE A 51 0.12 -0.74 -6.91
C ILE A 51 -0.84 -1.30 -7.97
N HIS A 52 -1.63 -0.43 -8.59
CA HIS A 52 -2.62 -0.86 -9.58
C HIS A 52 -2.01 -1.31 -10.91
N HIS A 53 -0.87 -0.73 -11.28
CA HIS A 53 -0.24 -1.03 -12.58
C HIS A 53 0.93 -2.01 -12.46
N GLY A 54 1.27 -2.41 -11.24
CA GLY A 54 2.42 -3.26 -10.98
C GLY A 54 3.72 -2.47 -10.95
N PHE A 55 4.59 -2.80 -10.04
CA PHE A 55 5.90 -2.15 -9.91
C PHE A 55 6.89 -2.71 -10.91
#